data_49a5331f93344ca5b2259ae1a22e6d4d
#
_entry.id   49a5331f93344ca5b2259ae1a22e6d4d
#
_cell.length_a   1.000
_cell.length_b   1.000
_cell.length_c   1.000
_cell.angle_alpha   90.00
_cell.angle_beta   90.00
_cell.angle_gamma   90.00
#
_symmetry.space_group_name_H-M   'P 1'
#
loop_
_entity.id
_entity.type
_entity.pdbx_description
1 polymer ?
#
loop_
_entity_poly.entity_id
_entity_poly.type
_entity_poly.pdbx_seq_one_letter_code
_entity_poly.pdbx_strand_id
1 'polypeptide(L)'
;MNLGDGKKSFQEWSGPVLFSAGTAAVVSWFSAGAFLTGWLAAFVLCLPFSLILRTGWRWGGGEKLVAVMMLAAFGLRLGFGLATQNLLPIYGYPDEPQQQQGYLFDDAYRRDDEAWRIATTESPSFFEPLTRSYNNDQYRGMAVLSIWIYWFLSPDARRFSLIILLGALFTAAGVPFFRKALKNRWDPQIANIAAWIYVFYPDSIVYAGSAMREPFLTGLLAIAFWALCTVRDHWKKSAAVLLGCVLLMLPFSTFVAAAAVVISLLWIWVEFLASRSKKWLWGGVSLLFLGLLITLALALPSIREFIHYDIHTTEINSGWVEKVVGEIGGQFRAVFLAVYGITQPVLPAILFYRPTTVYWKAVGIFRAVGWYAMVPFLFYALFSVFRVKDRKERSLLLVNALFVLGWIFVSSLRAGGDQWDNPRYRVIFLPWLAFFTAWGYCFARRIKDWWLLRWILIELVFIGFFSQWYFSRYYADVIHRFPFWKTVTYIVVCSAVIFATGFIHPLVKKIRSGKDGGS
;
A
#
# COMPACT_ATOMS: atom_id res chain seq x y z
N MET A 1 22.73 -14.17 43.61
CA MET A 1 22.57 -13.73 42.18
C MET A 1 23.15 -14.83 41.31
N ASN A 2 22.26 -15.65 40.67
CA ASN A 2 22.68 -16.86 39.96
C ASN A 2 23.40 -16.49 38.65
N LEU A 3 24.62 -16.99 38.46
CA LEU A 3 25.42 -16.83 37.22
C LEU A 3 24.70 -17.33 35.97
N GLY A 4 23.66 -18.16 36.09
CA GLY A 4 22.81 -18.61 35.01
C GLY A 4 21.86 -17.55 34.45
N ASP A 5 21.40 -16.62 35.28
CA ASP A 5 20.49 -15.54 34.87
C ASP A 5 21.23 -14.44 34.09
N GLY A 6 22.50 -14.19 34.43
CA GLY A 6 23.35 -13.24 33.69
C GLY A 6 23.67 -13.70 32.27
N LYS A 7 23.93 -15.00 32.04
CA LYS A 7 24.17 -15.55 30.68
C LYS A 7 22.92 -15.51 29.79
N LYS A 8 21.74 -15.80 30.36
CA LYS A 8 20.46 -15.69 29.62
C LYS A 8 20.15 -14.24 29.25
N SER A 9 20.35 -13.32 30.19
CA SER A 9 20.16 -11.89 29.94
C SER A 9 21.12 -11.37 28.86
N PHE A 10 22.40 -11.71 28.91
CA PHE A 10 23.38 -11.30 27.91
C PHE A 10 23.03 -11.82 26.49
N GLN A 11 22.64 -13.09 26.35
CA GLN A 11 22.14 -13.64 25.07
C GLN A 11 20.84 -12.99 24.60
N GLU A 12 20.06 -12.43 25.51
CA GLU A 12 18.83 -11.72 25.15
C GLU A 12 19.07 -10.37 24.52
N TRP A 13 20.08 -9.64 24.92
CA TRP A 13 20.40 -8.30 24.43
C TRP A 13 21.40 -8.29 23.28
N SER A 14 22.27 -9.28 23.17
CA SER A 14 23.34 -9.30 22.16
C SER A 14 22.82 -9.20 20.72
N GLY A 15 21.76 -9.95 20.37
CA GLY A 15 21.18 -9.91 19.03
C GLY A 15 20.65 -8.53 18.62
N PRO A 16 19.74 -7.91 19.39
CA PRO A 16 19.28 -6.54 19.13
C PRO A 16 20.38 -5.50 19.08
N VAL A 17 21.38 -5.57 19.99
CA VAL A 17 22.51 -4.63 20.02
C VAL A 17 23.37 -4.77 18.77
N LEU A 18 23.75 -5.99 18.39
CA LEU A 18 24.55 -6.25 17.17
C LEU A 18 23.81 -5.84 15.91
N PHE A 19 22.52 -6.16 15.81
CA PHE A 19 21.68 -5.73 14.69
C PHE A 19 21.63 -4.20 14.59
N SER A 20 21.41 -3.51 15.73
CA SER A 20 21.33 -2.05 15.75
C SER A 20 22.68 -1.41 15.44
N ALA A 21 23.78 -1.95 15.98
CA ALA A 21 25.12 -1.44 15.70
C ALA A 21 25.51 -1.59 14.23
N GLY A 22 25.24 -2.77 13.63
CA GLY A 22 25.49 -3.02 12.22
C GLY A 22 24.63 -2.16 11.31
N THR A 23 23.32 -2.05 11.61
CA THR A 23 22.41 -1.17 10.86
C THR A 23 22.85 0.29 10.96
N ALA A 24 23.22 0.76 12.16
CA ALA A 24 23.70 2.12 12.36
C ALA A 24 24.98 2.41 11.58
N ALA A 25 25.91 1.45 11.50
CA ALA A 25 27.11 1.59 10.69
C ALA A 25 26.80 1.74 9.19
N VAL A 26 25.86 0.93 8.67
CA VAL A 26 25.42 1.03 7.27
C VAL A 26 24.73 2.37 7.02
N VAL A 27 23.78 2.77 7.85
CA VAL A 27 23.05 4.04 7.68
C VAL A 27 24.01 5.22 7.74
N SER A 28 24.94 5.25 8.70
CA SER A 28 25.90 6.34 8.84
C SER A 28 26.89 6.40 7.67
N TRP A 29 27.31 5.25 7.14
CA TRP A 29 28.22 5.19 5.98
C TRP A 29 27.64 5.85 4.75
N PHE A 30 26.35 5.68 4.52
CA PHE A 30 25.64 6.25 3.36
C PHE A 30 24.98 7.61 3.63
N SER A 31 25.16 8.19 4.82
CA SER A 31 24.55 9.46 5.19
C SER A 31 25.58 10.61 5.20
N ALA A 32 25.07 11.83 5.11
CA ALA A 32 25.90 13.04 5.22
C ALA A 32 26.42 13.26 6.66
N GLY A 33 27.45 14.11 6.80
CA GLY A 33 27.99 14.53 8.09
C GLY A 33 29.00 13.54 8.71
N ALA A 34 29.34 13.74 9.98
CA ALA A 34 30.31 12.91 10.66
C ALA A 34 29.78 11.50 10.93
N PHE A 35 30.62 10.47 10.69
CA PHE A 35 30.24 9.07 10.84
C PHE A 35 29.76 8.72 12.26
N LEU A 36 30.48 9.18 13.28
CA LEU A 36 30.19 8.81 14.67
C LEU A 36 28.83 9.37 15.13
N THR A 37 28.51 10.62 14.79
CA THR A 37 27.21 11.23 15.14
C THR A 37 26.07 10.55 14.40
N GLY A 38 26.24 10.24 13.12
CA GLY A 38 25.26 9.46 12.35
C GLY A 38 25.08 8.05 12.90
N TRP A 39 26.16 7.39 13.30
CA TRP A 39 26.11 6.07 13.91
C TRP A 39 25.36 6.08 15.24
N LEU A 40 25.67 7.03 16.13
CA LEU A 40 24.97 7.18 17.40
C LEU A 40 23.48 7.45 17.20
N ALA A 41 23.13 8.37 16.30
CA ALA A 41 21.76 8.71 15.99
C ALA A 41 20.96 7.48 15.48
N ALA A 42 21.52 6.76 14.51
CA ALA A 42 20.89 5.56 13.96
C ALA A 42 20.82 4.42 14.99
N PHE A 43 21.85 4.26 15.85
CA PHE A 43 21.86 3.25 16.90
C PHE A 43 20.78 3.52 17.95
N VAL A 44 20.67 4.77 18.45
CA VAL A 44 19.66 5.18 19.43
C VAL A 44 18.24 4.97 18.91
N LEU A 45 18.00 5.24 17.61
CA LEU A 45 16.70 4.96 16.99
C LEU A 45 16.46 3.46 16.78
N CYS A 46 17.47 2.72 16.32
CA CYS A 46 17.31 1.33 15.94
C CYS A 46 17.17 0.39 17.17
N LEU A 47 17.88 0.65 18.26
CA LEU A 47 17.93 -0.24 19.42
C LEU A 47 16.55 -0.50 20.06
N PRO A 48 15.73 0.50 20.44
CA PRO A 48 14.42 0.25 21.01
C PRO A 48 13.50 -0.47 20.02
N PHE A 49 13.56 -0.13 18.73
CA PHE A 49 12.78 -0.82 17.71
C PHE A 49 13.23 -2.26 17.48
N SER A 50 14.52 -2.57 17.55
CA SER A 50 15.02 -3.94 17.45
C SER A 50 14.51 -4.83 18.59
N LEU A 51 14.35 -4.26 19.79
CA LEU A 51 13.73 -4.93 20.94
C LEU A 51 12.23 -5.16 20.69
N ILE A 52 11.51 -4.18 20.13
CA ILE A 52 10.11 -4.30 19.72
C ILE A 52 9.97 -5.40 18.66
N LEU A 53 10.82 -5.39 17.64
CA LEU A 53 10.84 -6.41 16.58
C LEU A 53 11.07 -7.82 17.14
N ARG A 54 12.05 -7.98 18.03
CA ARG A 54 12.33 -9.26 18.72
C ARG A 54 11.14 -9.73 19.55
N THR A 55 10.53 -8.81 20.30
CA THR A 55 9.35 -9.12 21.12
C THR A 55 8.17 -9.51 20.22
N GLY A 56 7.93 -8.78 19.13
CA GLY A 56 6.92 -9.10 18.13
C GLY A 56 7.17 -10.45 17.45
N TRP A 57 8.41 -10.77 17.11
CA TRP A 57 8.79 -12.07 16.56
C TRP A 57 8.49 -13.23 17.53
N ARG A 58 8.94 -13.12 18.80
CA ARG A 58 8.66 -14.10 19.86
C ARG A 58 7.16 -14.27 20.08
N TRP A 59 6.45 -13.16 20.18
CA TRP A 59 5.00 -13.15 20.32
C TRP A 59 4.29 -13.76 19.09
N GLY A 60 4.83 -13.57 17.90
CA GLY A 60 4.38 -14.19 16.63
C GLY A 60 4.58 -15.71 16.55
N GLY A 61 5.25 -16.32 17.53
CA GLY A 61 5.55 -17.76 17.60
C GLY A 61 7.02 -18.11 17.45
N GLY A 62 7.92 -17.13 17.24
CA GLY A 62 9.37 -17.36 17.16
C GLY A 62 9.83 -18.15 15.93
N GLU A 63 8.96 -18.31 14.94
CA GLU A 63 9.26 -19.08 13.72
C GLU A 63 10.38 -18.40 12.90
N LYS A 64 11.34 -19.19 12.40
CA LYS A 64 12.43 -18.68 11.52
C LYS A 64 11.89 -17.94 10.29
N LEU A 65 10.79 -18.44 9.71
CA LEU A 65 10.14 -17.83 8.55
C LEU A 65 9.69 -16.38 8.85
N VAL A 66 9.12 -16.11 10.04
CA VAL A 66 8.72 -14.75 10.44
C VAL A 66 9.93 -13.84 10.58
N ALA A 67 11.03 -14.33 11.18
CA ALA A 67 12.26 -13.56 11.28
C ALA A 67 12.80 -13.19 9.89
N VAL A 68 12.83 -14.13 8.94
CA VAL A 68 13.26 -13.89 7.57
C VAL A 68 12.35 -12.85 6.89
N MET A 69 11.02 -12.96 7.04
CA MET A 69 10.07 -11.99 6.50
C MET A 69 10.29 -10.58 7.08
N MET A 70 10.53 -10.48 8.40
CA MET A 70 10.80 -9.20 9.07
C MET A 70 12.11 -8.58 8.59
N LEU A 71 13.18 -9.38 8.51
CA LEU A 71 14.48 -8.92 8.01
C LEU A 71 14.41 -8.51 6.53
N ALA A 72 13.69 -9.27 5.70
CA ALA A 72 13.46 -8.91 4.31
C ALA A 72 12.63 -7.62 4.18
N ALA A 73 11.55 -7.47 4.97
CA ALA A 73 10.74 -6.25 4.98
C ALA A 73 11.57 -5.01 5.35
N PHE A 74 12.39 -5.13 6.37
CA PHE A 74 13.30 -4.09 6.81
C PHE A 74 14.41 -3.81 5.78
N GLY A 75 15.14 -4.84 5.39
CA GLY A 75 16.32 -4.71 4.52
C GLY A 75 15.99 -4.18 3.12
N LEU A 76 14.89 -4.62 2.52
CA LEU A 76 14.46 -4.14 1.21
C LEU A 76 14.11 -2.65 1.24
N ARG A 77 13.44 -2.17 2.28
CA ARG A 77 13.03 -0.76 2.38
C ARG A 77 14.21 0.15 2.72
N LEU A 78 15.00 -0.23 3.70
CA LEU A 78 16.19 0.53 4.05
C LEU A 78 17.21 0.51 2.90
N GLY A 79 17.46 -0.68 2.33
CA GLY A 79 18.41 -0.84 1.21
C GLY A 79 17.98 -0.06 -0.03
N PHE A 80 16.69 -0.11 -0.41
CA PHE A 80 16.15 0.70 -1.50
C PHE A 80 16.33 2.20 -1.20
N GLY A 81 16.03 2.65 0.01
CA GLY A 81 16.14 4.06 0.37
C GLY A 81 17.58 4.58 0.33
N LEU A 82 18.51 3.82 0.93
CA LEU A 82 19.93 4.18 0.89
C LEU A 82 20.50 4.13 -0.54
N ALA A 83 20.10 3.13 -1.33
CA ALA A 83 20.47 3.07 -2.75
C ALA A 83 19.92 4.26 -3.53
N THR A 84 18.65 4.61 -3.34
CA THR A 84 18.01 5.76 -3.97
C THR A 84 18.71 7.07 -3.61
N GLN A 85 18.97 7.29 -2.33
CA GLN A 85 19.68 8.48 -1.84
C GLN A 85 21.02 8.71 -2.56
N ASN A 86 21.74 7.63 -2.90
CA ASN A 86 23.06 7.72 -3.51
C ASN A 86 23.02 7.64 -5.05
N LEU A 87 22.01 7.01 -5.64
CA LEU A 87 21.91 6.83 -7.09
C LEU A 87 21.17 7.97 -7.79
N LEU A 88 20.19 8.60 -7.13
CA LEU A 88 19.42 9.69 -7.74
C LEU A 88 20.27 10.90 -8.17
N PRO A 89 21.25 11.37 -7.38
CA PRO A 89 22.12 12.47 -7.81
C PRO A 89 22.91 12.16 -9.09
N ILE A 90 23.14 10.87 -9.38
CA ILE A 90 23.94 10.43 -10.55
C ILE A 90 23.04 10.10 -11.74
N TYR A 91 21.91 9.41 -11.51
CA TYR A 91 21.05 8.82 -12.54
C TYR A 91 19.66 9.42 -12.61
N GLY A 92 19.34 10.40 -11.75
CA GLY A 92 18.10 11.15 -11.77
C GLY A 92 18.09 12.26 -12.83
N TYR A 93 17.13 13.15 -12.71
CA TYR A 93 17.05 14.35 -13.56
C TYR A 93 17.94 15.46 -13.00
N PRO A 94 18.88 16.00 -13.79
CA PRO A 94 19.82 17.02 -13.32
C PRO A 94 19.14 18.35 -12.95
N ASP A 95 18.01 18.65 -13.57
CA ASP A 95 17.27 19.90 -13.37
C ASP A 95 16.33 19.84 -12.14
N GLU A 96 16.26 18.71 -11.44
CA GLU A 96 15.38 18.49 -10.29
C GLU A 96 16.18 18.57 -8.97
N PRO A 97 16.09 19.70 -8.22
CA PRO A 97 16.92 19.94 -7.02
C PRO A 97 16.77 18.83 -5.94
N GLN A 98 15.56 18.30 -5.77
CA GLN A 98 15.30 17.23 -4.81
C GLN A 98 16.06 15.96 -5.16
N GLN A 99 16.20 15.64 -6.47
CA GLN A 99 16.91 14.43 -6.90
C GLN A 99 18.42 14.57 -6.73
N GLN A 100 18.95 15.79 -6.89
CA GLN A 100 20.35 16.09 -6.62
C GLN A 100 20.71 15.92 -5.13
N GLN A 101 19.74 15.96 -4.25
CA GLN A 101 19.90 15.69 -2.82
C GLN A 101 19.42 14.28 -2.41
N GLY A 102 19.13 13.42 -3.38
CA GLY A 102 18.77 12.02 -3.16
C GLY A 102 17.32 11.76 -2.74
N TYR A 103 16.43 12.75 -2.87
CA TYR A 103 15.00 12.57 -2.58
C TYR A 103 14.24 12.14 -3.82
N LEU A 104 13.46 11.08 -3.69
CA LEU A 104 12.63 10.56 -4.77
C LEU A 104 11.43 11.48 -5.06
N PHE A 105 10.85 12.10 -4.03
CA PHE A 105 9.66 12.95 -4.10
C PHE A 105 9.95 14.36 -3.59
N ASP A 106 9.45 15.33 -4.34
CA ASP A 106 9.56 16.75 -4.00
C ASP A 106 8.84 17.09 -2.68
N ASP A 107 7.67 16.48 -2.41
CA ASP A 107 6.97 16.62 -1.13
C ASP A 107 7.84 16.22 0.08
N ALA A 108 8.60 15.13 -0.05
CA ALA A 108 9.50 14.67 0.99
C ALA A 108 10.65 15.64 1.19
N TYR A 109 11.23 16.13 0.09
CA TYR A 109 12.32 17.11 0.10
C TYR A 109 11.91 18.43 0.76
N ARG A 110 10.81 19.04 0.29
CA ARG A 110 10.33 20.34 0.82
C ARG A 110 9.97 20.26 2.29
N ARG A 111 9.26 19.19 2.70
CA ARG A 111 8.90 18.98 4.10
C ARG A 111 10.14 18.79 4.99
N ASP A 112 11.08 18.01 4.52
CA ASP A 112 12.29 17.71 5.28
C ASP A 112 13.23 18.92 5.35
N ASP A 113 13.27 19.77 4.29
CA ASP A 113 13.99 21.04 4.26
C ASP A 113 13.41 22.03 5.27
N GLU A 114 12.08 22.18 5.30
CA GLU A 114 11.39 23.00 6.29
C GLU A 114 11.68 22.52 7.72
N ALA A 115 11.65 21.21 7.95
CA ALA A 115 11.94 20.62 9.26
C ALA A 115 13.40 20.83 9.68
N TRP A 116 14.36 20.68 8.78
CA TRP A 116 15.78 20.93 9.04
C TRP A 116 16.03 22.39 9.40
N ARG A 117 15.47 23.33 8.61
CA ARG A 117 15.58 24.76 8.88
C ARG A 117 15.03 25.12 10.26
N ILE A 118 13.84 24.63 10.62
CA ILE A 118 13.24 24.89 11.94
C ILE A 118 14.12 24.33 13.07
N ALA A 119 14.59 23.10 12.94
CA ALA A 119 15.41 22.45 13.97
C ALA A 119 16.74 23.16 14.22
N THR A 120 17.36 23.74 13.17
CA THR A 120 18.70 24.33 13.25
C THR A 120 18.73 25.83 13.48
N THR A 121 17.75 26.59 12.96
CA THR A 121 17.75 28.05 13.03
C THR A 121 16.83 28.61 14.11
N GLU A 122 15.72 27.93 14.40
CA GLU A 122 14.68 28.48 15.28
C GLU A 122 14.76 27.91 16.71
N SER A 123 15.47 26.78 16.92
CA SER A 123 15.63 26.08 18.23
C SER A 123 14.32 25.99 19.03
N PRO A 124 13.28 25.33 18.45
CA PRO A 124 11.94 25.33 19.02
C PRO A 124 11.89 24.65 20.38
N SER A 125 10.95 25.03 21.25
CA SER A 125 10.68 24.25 22.46
C SER A 125 10.13 22.86 22.11
N PHE A 126 10.25 21.88 23.03
CA PHE A 126 9.87 20.46 22.76
C PHE A 126 8.45 20.31 22.22
N PHE A 127 7.48 21.07 22.74
CA PHE A 127 6.07 20.97 22.37
C PHE A 127 5.66 21.90 21.22
N GLU A 128 6.46 22.90 20.88
CA GLU A 128 6.14 23.87 19.83
C GLU A 128 5.89 23.23 18.47
N PRO A 129 6.68 22.23 18.02
CA PRO A 129 6.42 21.57 16.74
C PRO A 129 5.04 20.91 16.65
N LEU A 130 4.44 20.49 17.76
CA LEU A 130 3.12 19.86 17.78
C LEU A 130 1.97 20.84 17.51
N THR A 131 2.16 22.11 17.82
CA THR A 131 1.12 23.17 17.71
C THR A 131 1.27 24.03 16.47
N ARG A 132 2.47 24.02 15.86
CA ARG A 132 2.82 24.82 14.70
C ARG A 132 2.11 24.32 13.42
N SER A 133 1.81 25.23 12.50
CA SER A 133 1.38 24.93 11.14
C SER A 133 2.60 24.84 10.21
N TYR A 134 2.60 23.88 9.31
CA TYR A 134 3.66 23.65 8.32
C TYR A 134 3.11 23.87 6.91
N ASN A 135 3.92 24.45 6.03
CA ASN A 135 3.54 24.69 4.65
C ASN A 135 3.53 23.39 3.83
N ASN A 136 4.44 22.47 4.18
CA ASN A 136 4.69 21.24 3.42
C ASN A 136 4.21 19.96 4.12
N ASP A 137 3.54 20.05 5.27
CA ASP A 137 2.94 18.90 5.97
C ASP A 137 1.56 19.22 6.53
N GLN A 138 0.54 18.89 5.76
CA GLN A 138 -0.88 19.08 6.12
C GLN A 138 -1.27 18.45 7.46
N TYR A 139 -0.62 17.35 7.85
CA TYR A 139 -0.95 16.57 9.05
C TYR A 139 0.04 16.76 10.20
N ARG A 140 1.14 17.47 9.97
CA ARG A 140 2.20 17.82 10.94
C ARG A 140 3.11 16.67 11.38
N GLY A 141 2.66 15.42 11.36
CA GLY A 141 3.35 14.30 12.00
C GLY A 141 4.73 14.01 11.44
N MET A 142 4.90 14.09 10.13
CA MET A 142 6.22 13.87 9.52
C MET A 142 7.18 15.03 9.79
N ALA A 143 6.69 16.27 9.72
CA ALA A 143 7.50 17.46 10.04
C ALA A 143 7.97 17.43 11.50
N VAL A 144 7.06 17.16 12.45
CA VAL A 144 7.39 17.02 13.88
C VAL A 144 8.42 15.93 14.11
N LEU A 145 8.24 14.76 13.50
CA LEU A 145 9.19 13.65 13.59
C LEU A 145 10.57 14.04 13.07
N SER A 146 10.64 14.70 11.91
CA SER A 146 11.89 15.17 11.31
C SER A 146 12.57 16.22 12.18
N ILE A 147 11.81 17.22 12.71
CA ILE A 147 12.35 18.26 13.60
C ILE A 147 12.97 17.63 14.85
N TRP A 148 12.29 16.70 15.51
CA TRP A 148 12.84 16.05 16.71
C TRP A 148 14.09 15.21 16.40
N ILE A 149 14.11 14.49 15.27
CA ILE A 149 15.29 13.73 14.83
C ILE A 149 16.47 14.67 14.62
N TYR A 150 16.29 15.77 13.92
CA TYR A 150 17.37 16.72 13.66
C TYR A 150 17.81 17.46 14.91
N TRP A 151 16.87 17.88 15.73
CA TRP A 151 17.21 18.62 16.93
C TRP A 151 17.95 17.78 17.98
N PHE A 152 17.51 16.51 18.22
CA PHE A 152 18.08 15.69 19.28
C PHE A 152 19.16 14.72 18.81
N LEU A 153 19.06 14.21 17.60
CA LEU A 153 19.87 13.07 17.16
C LEU A 153 20.85 13.43 16.05
N SER A 154 20.55 14.43 15.23
CA SER A 154 21.36 14.76 14.05
C SER A 154 21.50 16.25 13.83
N PRO A 155 21.99 17.03 14.84
CA PRO A 155 22.10 18.49 14.73
C PRO A 155 23.23 18.96 13.80
N ASP A 156 24.16 18.08 13.47
CA ASP A 156 25.34 18.36 12.63
C ASP A 156 25.09 18.18 11.13
N ALA A 157 24.07 17.39 10.74
CA ALA A 157 23.77 17.12 9.34
C ALA A 157 22.32 16.69 9.10
N ARG A 158 21.80 17.04 7.94
CA ARG A 158 20.48 16.61 7.46
C ARG A 158 20.52 15.15 7.02
N ARG A 159 20.12 14.23 7.91
CA ARG A 159 20.13 12.77 7.66
C ARG A 159 18.71 12.23 7.53
N PHE A 160 18.06 12.46 6.39
CA PHE A 160 16.71 11.91 6.16
C PHE A 160 16.70 10.37 6.09
N SER A 161 17.86 9.73 5.92
CA SER A 161 18.03 8.28 6.08
C SER A 161 17.57 7.75 7.45
N LEU A 162 17.56 8.57 8.51
CA LEU A 162 17.01 8.21 9.83
C LEU A 162 15.48 8.07 9.78
N ILE A 163 14.81 8.86 8.95
CA ILE A 163 13.35 8.76 8.73
C ILE A 163 13.04 7.50 7.93
N ILE A 164 13.86 7.19 6.90
CA ILE A 164 13.77 5.94 6.13
C ILE A 164 13.98 4.74 7.05
N LEU A 165 14.96 4.78 7.93
CA LEU A 165 15.21 3.74 8.93
C LEU A 165 13.97 3.48 9.79
N LEU A 166 13.33 4.52 10.33
CA LEU A 166 12.10 4.37 11.11
C LEU A 166 10.95 3.79 10.29
N GLY A 167 10.72 4.27 9.07
CA GLY A 167 9.69 3.75 8.18
C GLY A 167 9.87 2.26 7.89
N ALA A 168 11.12 1.82 7.65
CA ALA A 168 11.46 0.41 7.44
C ALA A 168 11.19 -0.43 8.70
N LEU A 169 11.53 0.08 9.89
CA LEU A 169 11.28 -0.58 11.17
C LEU A 169 9.78 -0.71 11.47
N PHE A 170 8.98 0.34 11.23
CA PHE A 170 7.52 0.30 11.40
C PHE A 170 6.87 -0.75 10.50
N THR A 171 7.27 -0.80 9.23
CA THR A 171 6.74 -1.79 8.29
C THR A 171 7.12 -3.21 8.70
N ALA A 172 8.37 -3.44 9.11
CA ALA A 172 8.84 -4.73 9.59
C ALA A 172 8.10 -5.18 10.86
N ALA A 173 7.78 -4.24 11.76
CA ALA A 173 7.01 -4.51 12.97
C ALA A 173 5.58 -5.00 12.67
N GLY A 174 4.97 -4.59 11.57
CA GLY A 174 3.65 -5.05 11.14
C GLY A 174 3.61 -6.53 10.74
N VAL A 175 4.72 -7.11 10.25
CA VAL A 175 4.79 -8.47 9.68
C VAL A 175 4.30 -9.57 10.64
N PRO A 176 4.80 -9.68 11.89
CA PRO A 176 4.38 -10.76 12.78
C PRO A 176 2.90 -10.65 13.17
N PHE A 177 2.38 -9.42 13.31
CA PHE A 177 0.97 -9.20 13.61
C PHE A 177 0.09 -9.63 12.44
N PHE A 178 0.40 -9.15 11.25
CA PHE A 178 -0.37 -9.46 10.04
C PHE A 178 -0.41 -10.96 9.75
N ARG A 179 0.77 -11.62 9.74
CA ARG A 179 0.84 -13.07 9.49
C ARG A 179 0.11 -13.88 10.56
N LYS A 180 0.27 -13.52 11.85
CA LYS A 180 -0.42 -14.22 12.95
C LYS A 180 -1.93 -14.08 12.87
N ALA A 181 -2.42 -12.87 12.50
CA ALA A 181 -3.84 -12.62 12.27
C ALA A 181 -4.42 -13.59 11.25
N LEU A 182 -3.78 -13.68 10.09
CA LEU A 182 -4.23 -14.52 8.99
C LEU A 182 -4.10 -16.02 9.29
N LYS A 183 -3.00 -16.44 9.95
CA LYS A 183 -2.79 -17.83 10.36
C LYS A 183 -3.87 -18.31 11.32
N ASN A 184 -4.28 -17.47 12.26
CA ASN A 184 -5.28 -17.81 13.27
C ASN A 184 -6.71 -17.77 12.73
N ARG A 185 -6.99 -16.83 11.79
CA ARG A 185 -8.37 -16.60 11.31
C ARG A 185 -8.73 -17.44 10.10
N TRP A 186 -7.77 -17.73 9.20
CA TRP A 186 -8.02 -18.45 7.95
C TRP A 186 -7.12 -19.69 7.83
N ASP A 187 -5.97 -19.53 7.16
CA ASP A 187 -5.14 -20.67 6.77
C ASP A 187 -3.66 -20.26 6.77
N PRO A 188 -2.73 -21.13 7.25
CA PRO A 188 -1.29 -20.87 7.21
C PRO A 188 -0.75 -20.56 5.81
N GLN A 189 -1.32 -21.16 4.76
CA GLN A 189 -0.88 -20.88 3.38
C GLN A 189 -1.26 -19.45 2.96
N ILE A 190 -2.50 -19.03 3.23
CA ILE A 190 -2.95 -17.65 3.00
C ILE A 190 -2.07 -16.67 3.78
N ALA A 191 -1.79 -16.97 5.05
CA ALA A 191 -0.96 -16.14 5.91
C ALA A 191 0.46 -15.95 5.36
N ASN A 192 1.09 -17.02 4.88
CA ASN A 192 2.44 -16.97 4.34
C ASN A 192 2.49 -16.19 3.01
N ILE A 193 1.57 -16.46 2.08
CA ILE A 193 1.53 -15.77 0.78
C ILE A 193 1.23 -14.29 1.00
N ALA A 194 0.23 -13.93 1.80
CA ALA A 194 -0.12 -12.55 2.09
C ALA A 194 1.05 -11.79 2.77
N ALA A 195 1.74 -12.44 3.72
CA ALA A 195 2.90 -11.83 4.37
C ALA A 195 4.05 -11.60 3.39
N TRP A 196 4.32 -12.51 2.46
CA TRP A 196 5.31 -12.30 1.41
C TRP A 196 4.90 -11.21 0.43
N ILE A 197 3.63 -11.09 0.04
CA ILE A 197 3.13 -9.96 -0.76
C ILE A 197 3.36 -8.65 0.00
N TYR A 198 3.03 -8.59 1.28
CA TYR A 198 3.27 -7.42 2.13
C TYR A 198 4.76 -7.02 2.18
N VAL A 199 5.66 -8.00 2.23
CA VAL A 199 7.11 -7.80 2.26
C VAL A 199 7.65 -7.28 0.92
N PHE A 200 7.25 -7.91 -0.20
CA PHE A 200 7.84 -7.68 -1.53
C PHE A 200 7.09 -6.67 -2.39
N TYR A 201 5.93 -6.17 -1.97
CA TYR A 201 5.16 -5.27 -2.80
C TYR A 201 5.94 -4.00 -3.14
N PRO A 202 6.22 -3.73 -4.44
CA PRO A 202 7.15 -2.70 -4.87
C PRO A 202 6.81 -1.29 -4.40
N ASP A 203 5.54 -0.85 -4.51
CA ASP A 203 5.17 0.49 -4.06
C ASP A 203 5.44 0.68 -2.55
N SER A 204 5.21 -0.36 -1.73
CA SER A 204 5.52 -0.30 -0.30
C SER A 204 7.03 -0.17 -0.01
N ILE A 205 7.87 -0.74 -0.88
CA ILE A 205 9.33 -0.61 -0.79
C ILE A 205 9.74 0.80 -1.20
N VAL A 206 9.23 1.30 -2.31
CA VAL A 206 9.55 2.62 -2.87
C VAL A 206 9.16 3.74 -1.92
N TYR A 207 7.92 3.76 -1.41
CA TYR A 207 7.48 4.82 -0.50
C TYR A 207 8.15 4.75 0.87
N ALA A 208 8.48 3.56 1.38
CA ALA A 208 9.23 3.42 2.62
C ALA A 208 10.68 3.91 2.48
N GLY A 209 11.31 3.67 1.31
CA GLY A 209 12.64 4.17 1.00
C GLY A 209 12.72 5.64 0.60
N SER A 210 11.63 6.41 0.74
CA SER A 210 11.53 7.79 0.24
C SER A 210 11.21 8.82 1.33
N ALA A 211 11.41 8.50 2.59
CA ALA A 211 11.08 9.34 3.75
C ALA A 211 9.62 9.83 3.77
N MET A 212 8.70 8.99 3.33
CA MET A 212 7.27 9.27 3.24
C MET A 212 6.51 8.72 4.45
N ARG A 213 5.23 9.13 4.64
CA ARG A 213 4.38 8.69 5.76
C ARG A 213 3.74 7.31 5.58
N GLU A 214 3.67 6.82 4.37
CA GLU A 214 3.00 5.57 3.98
C GLU A 214 3.51 4.34 4.75
N PRO A 215 4.81 4.15 5.03
CA PRO A 215 5.30 3.00 5.79
C PRO A 215 4.81 2.97 7.24
N PHE A 216 4.66 4.15 7.88
CA PHE A 216 4.11 4.26 9.24
C PHE A 216 2.65 3.83 9.26
N LEU A 217 1.85 4.34 8.32
CA LEU A 217 0.45 3.99 8.17
C LEU A 217 0.25 2.51 7.84
N THR A 218 1.04 1.96 6.91
CA THR A 218 0.95 0.55 6.50
C THR A 218 1.32 -0.39 7.65
N GLY A 219 2.36 -0.06 8.43
CA GLY A 219 2.75 -0.82 9.61
C GLY A 219 1.67 -0.81 10.70
N LEU A 220 1.10 0.35 11.00
CA LEU A 220 0.00 0.50 11.97
C LEU A 220 -1.27 -0.22 11.51
N LEU A 221 -1.60 -0.17 10.21
CA LEU A 221 -2.73 -0.90 9.63
C LEU A 221 -2.55 -2.42 9.67
N ALA A 222 -1.32 -2.93 9.55
CA ALA A 222 -1.05 -4.36 9.74
C ALA A 222 -1.30 -4.80 11.19
N ILE A 223 -0.98 -3.96 12.18
CA ILE A 223 -1.28 -4.20 13.59
C ILE A 223 -2.79 -4.07 13.85
N ALA A 224 -3.46 -3.06 13.28
CA ALA A 224 -4.91 -2.89 13.36
C ALA A 224 -5.66 -4.09 12.74
N PHE A 225 -5.20 -4.61 11.62
CA PHE A 225 -5.74 -5.81 10.99
C PHE A 225 -5.69 -7.02 11.94
N TRP A 226 -4.58 -7.20 12.66
CA TRP A 226 -4.50 -8.22 13.70
C TRP A 226 -5.53 -8.02 14.82
N ALA A 227 -5.66 -6.80 15.32
CA ALA A 227 -6.62 -6.50 16.36
C ALA A 227 -8.07 -6.79 15.92
N LEU A 228 -8.41 -6.49 14.66
CA LEU A 228 -9.71 -6.84 14.08
C LEU A 228 -9.93 -8.35 14.01
N CYS A 229 -8.92 -9.12 13.60
CA CYS A 229 -9.04 -10.58 13.55
C CYS A 229 -9.24 -11.23 14.93
N THR A 230 -8.76 -10.59 16.00
CA THR A 230 -8.81 -11.11 17.38
C THR A 230 -9.90 -10.45 18.24
N VAL A 231 -10.69 -9.54 17.69
CA VAL A 231 -11.69 -8.75 18.44
C VAL A 231 -12.73 -9.61 19.15
N ARG A 232 -13.06 -10.77 18.59
CA ARG A 232 -14.04 -11.68 19.17
C ARG A 232 -13.51 -12.39 20.44
N ASP A 233 -12.24 -12.76 20.42
CA ASP A 233 -11.64 -13.55 21.51
C ASP A 233 -11.13 -12.67 22.65
N HIS A 234 -10.64 -11.45 22.30
CA HIS A 234 -9.99 -10.54 23.24
C HIS A 234 -10.42 -9.08 23.02
N TRP A 235 -11.72 -8.78 23.09
CA TRP A 235 -12.28 -7.50 22.69
C TRP A 235 -11.65 -6.28 23.36
N LYS A 236 -11.35 -6.32 24.68
CA LYS A 236 -10.72 -5.20 25.41
C LYS A 236 -9.33 -4.89 24.88
N LYS A 237 -8.51 -5.94 24.69
CA LYS A 237 -7.16 -5.80 24.15
C LYS A 237 -7.20 -5.32 22.71
N SER A 238 -8.06 -5.88 21.89
CA SER A 238 -8.23 -5.48 20.49
C SER A 238 -8.70 -4.04 20.37
N ALA A 239 -9.68 -3.61 21.18
CA ALA A 239 -10.14 -2.23 21.21
C ALA A 239 -9.04 -1.25 21.62
N ALA A 240 -8.23 -1.58 22.64
CA ALA A 240 -7.11 -0.75 23.07
C ALA A 240 -6.05 -0.63 21.98
N VAL A 241 -5.72 -1.73 21.28
CA VAL A 241 -4.75 -1.71 20.17
C VAL A 241 -5.30 -0.92 18.97
N LEU A 242 -6.58 -1.10 18.61
CA LEU A 242 -7.20 -0.33 17.54
C LEU A 242 -7.19 1.17 17.83
N LEU A 243 -7.58 1.55 19.06
CA LEU A 243 -7.54 2.93 19.50
C LEU A 243 -6.11 3.49 19.42
N GLY A 244 -5.13 2.76 19.94
CA GLY A 244 -3.71 3.14 19.86
C GLY A 244 -3.23 3.32 18.42
N CYS A 245 -3.57 2.40 17.51
CA CYS A 245 -3.25 2.52 16.09
C CYS A 245 -3.90 3.76 15.47
N VAL A 246 -5.19 4.01 15.73
CA VAL A 246 -5.90 5.19 15.21
C VAL A 246 -5.26 6.48 15.73
N LEU A 247 -4.99 6.58 17.03
CA LEU A 247 -4.33 7.76 17.61
C LEU A 247 -2.95 8.01 17.01
N LEU A 248 -2.18 6.96 16.78
CA LEU A 248 -0.86 7.07 16.14
C LEU A 248 -0.94 7.40 14.64
N MET A 249 -2.04 7.08 13.95
CA MET A 249 -2.25 7.46 12.55
C MET A 249 -2.65 8.92 12.38
N LEU A 250 -3.35 9.53 13.35
CA LEU A 250 -3.89 10.89 13.25
C LEU A 250 -2.85 11.94 12.80
N PRO A 251 -1.64 11.99 13.39
CA PRO A 251 -0.62 12.97 12.97
C PRO A 251 -0.06 12.71 11.58
N PHE A 252 -0.18 11.49 11.04
CA PHE A 252 0.29 11.16 9.69
C PHE A 252 -0.81 11.32 8.63
N SER A 253 -2.08 11.00 8.95
CA SER A 253 -3.22 11.18 8.05
C SER A 253 -4.54 10.99 8.78
N THR A 254 -5.28 12.07 9.02
CA THR A 254 -6.64 12.01 9.59
C THR A 254 -7.60 11.24 8.68
N PHE A 255 -7.42 11.36 7.36
CA PHE A 255 -8.24 10.64 6.37
C PHE A 255 -8.06 9.11 6.47
N VAL A 256 -6.80 8.64 6.58
CA VAL A 256 -6.51 7.20 6.76
C VAL A 256 -6.99 6.71 8.12
N ALA A 257 -6.80 7.50 9.18
CA ALA A 257 -7.32 7.18 10.51
C ALA A 257 -8.85 7.03 10.49
N ALA A 258 -9.57 7.94 9.83
CA ALA A 258 -11.02 7.84 9.65
C ALA A 258 -11.42 6.59 8.86
N ALA A 259 -10.74 6.28 7.77
CA ALA A 259 -10.99 5.06 6.99
C ALA A 259 -10.72 3.79 7.82
N ALA A 260 -9.68 3.78 8.67
CA ALA A 260 -9.41 2.69 9.59
C ALA A 260 -10.50 2.53 10.64
N VAL A 261 -11.08 3.62 11.15
CA VAL A 261 -12.24 3.59 12.04
C VAL A 261 -13.45 2.99 11.32
N VAL A 262 -13.75 3.45 10.10
CA VAL A 262 -14.91 2.96 9.32
C VAL A 262 -14.81 1.44 9.10
N ILE A 263 -13.67 0.94 8.60
CA ILE A 263 -13.52 -0.51 8.38
C ILE A 263 -13.56 -1.29 9.70
N SER A 264 -13.04 -0.72 10.80
CA SER A 264 -13.09 -1.35 12.11
C SER A 264 -14.54 -1.47 12.62
N LEU A 265 -15.34 -0.42 12.52
CA LEU A 265 -16.75 -0.44 12.89
C LEU A 265 -17.54 -1.43 12.03
N LEU A 266 -17.31 -1.46 10.72
CA LEU A 266 -17.93 -2.41 9.81
C LEU A 266 -17.60 -3.85 10.15
N TRP A 267 -16.33 -4.13 10.44
CA TRP A 267 -15.86 -5.46 10.84
C TRP A 267 -16.51 -5.91 12.15
N ILE A 268 -16.47 -5.06 13.19
CA ILE A 268 -17.06 -5.33 14.50
C ILE A 268 -18.59 -5.55 14.36
N TRP A 269 -19.25 -4.72 13.56
CA TRP A 269 -20.68 -4.87 13.30
C TRP A 269 -21.02 -6.23 12.67
N VAL A 270 -20.27 -6.68 11.65
CA VAL A 270 -20.48 -8.00 11.05
C VAL A 270 -20.19 -9.11 12.06
N GLU A 271 -19.13 -8.98 12.84
CA GLU A 271 -18.69 -10.03 13.77
C GLU A 271 -19.68 -10.25 14.93
N PHE A 272 -20.29 -9.18 15.46
CA PHE A 272 -21.11 -9.25 16.66
C PHE A 272 -22.61 -9.06 16.43
N LEU A 273 -23.03 -8.25 15.48
CA LEU A 273 -24.42 -7.83 15.30
C LEU A 273 -25.10 -8.47 14.10
N ALA A 274 -24.49 -8.44 12.93
CA ALA A 274 -25.11 -8.95 11.71
C ALA A 274 -25.40 -10.46 11.76
N SER A 275 -24.65 -11.20 12.58
CA SER A 275 -24.83 -12.65 12.77
C SER A 275 -26.04 -13.00 13.68
N ARG A 276 -26.57 -12.06 14.48
CA ARG A 276 -27.63 -12.32 15.45
C ARG A 276 -29.04 -12.40 14.83
N SER A 277 -29.37 -11.47 13.94
CA SER A 277 -30.69 -11.51 13.27
C SER A 277 -30.71 -10.65 11.99
N LYS A 278 -31.69 -10.94 11.10
CA LYS A 278 -31.93 -10.12 9.90
C LYS A 278 -32.25 -8.66 10.24
N LYS A 279 -32.95 -8.40 11.37
CA LYS A 279 -33.30 -7.04 11.82
C LYS A 279 -32.06 -6.20 12.12
N TRP A 280 -31.06 -6.78 12.83
CA TRP A 280 -29.77 -6.13 13.10
C TRP A 280 -28.95 -5.91 11.84
N LEU A 281 -29.02 -6.86 10.89
CA LEU A 281 -28.37 -6.70 9.60
C LEU A 281 -28.92 -5.49 8.85
N TRP A 282 -30.24 -5.42 8.67
CA TRP A 282 -30.85 -4.32 7.94
C TRP A 282 -30.80 -2.98 8.70
N GLY A 283 -30.94 -2.99 10.01
CA GLY A 283 -30.77 -1.80 10.84
C GLY A 283 -29.37 -1.20 10.72
N GLY A 284 -28.33 -2.04 10.75
CA GLY A 284 -26.95 -1.59 10.55
C GLY A 284 -26.69 -1.09 9.13
N VAL A 285 -27.20 -1.79 8.09
CA VAL A 285 -27.13 -1.32 6.70
C VAL A 285 -27.80 0.04 6.54
N SER A 286 -28.99 0.21 7.10
CA SER A 286 -29.72 1.49 7.04
C SER A 286 -28.98 2.62 7.76
N LEU A 287 -28.42 2.36 8.94
CA LEU A 287 -27.61 3.34 9.68
C LEU A 287 -26.33 3.72 8.93
N LEU A 288 -25.64 2.74 8.35
CA LEU A 288 -24.45 2.99 7.53
C LEU A 288 -24.78 3.78 6.28
N PHE A 289 -25.88 3.43 5.61
CA PHE A 289 -26.35 4.14 4.43
C PHE A 289 -26.75 5.58 4.76
N LEU A 290 -27.49 5.78 5.85
CA LEU A 290 -27.86 7.10 6.34
C LEU A 290 -26.63 7.91 6.75
N GLY A 291 -25.69 7.31 7.49
CA GLY A 291 -24.42 7.93 7.85
C GLY A 291 -23.59 8.32 6.62
N LEU A 292 -23.55 7.45 5.61
CA LEU A 292 -22.90 7.75 4.33
C LEU A 292 -23.56 8.91 3.60
N LEU A 293 -24.90 8.93 3.55
CA LEU A 293 -25.67 10.02 2.94
C LEU A 293 -25.44 11.35 3.66
N ILE A 294 -25.45 11.36 4.99
CA ILE A 294 -25.18 12.55 5.80
C ILE A 294 -23.74 13.02 5.58
N THR A 295 -22.77 12.12 5.64
CA THR A 295 -21.35 12.44 5.40
C THR A 295 -21.16 12.97 3.99
N LEU A 296 -21.78 12.36 2.99
CA LEU A 296 -21.72 12.81 1.60
C LEU A 296 -22.36 14.21 1.45
N ALA A 297 -23.52 14.43 2.04
CA ALA A 297 -24.19 15.74 1.99
C ALA A 297 -23.39 16.85 2.64
N LEU A 298 -22.79 16.59 3.82
CA LEU A 298 -21.95 17.55 4.54
C LEU A 298 -20.59 17.79 3.88
N ALA A 299 -20.03 16.76 3.27
CA ALA A 299 -18.72 16.83 2.62
C ALA A 299 -18.81 17.23 1.13
N LEU A 300 -20.01 17.26 0.54
CA LEU A 300 -20.21 17.49 -0.90
C LEU A 300 -19.54 18.78 -1.42
N PRO A 301 -19.60 19.93 -0.73
CA PRO A 301 -18.92 21.14 -1.18
C PRO A 301 -17.40 20.96 -1.21
N SER A 302 -16.83 20.48 -0.10
CA SER A 302 -15.36 20.24 0.01
C SER A 302 -14.88 19.12 -0.90
N ILE A 303 -15.66 18.06 -1.10
CA ILE A 303 -15.36 16.99 -2.05
C ILE A 303 -15.41 17.53 -3.48
N ARG A 304 -16.35 18.40 -3.81
CA ARG A 304 -16.45 19.02 -5.13
C ARG A 304 -15.23 19.90 -5.45
N GLU A 305 -14.85 20.79 -4.54
CA GLU A 305 -13.64 21.60 -4.69
C GLU A 305 -12.39 20.75 -4.81
N PHE A 306 -12.27 19.73 -3.98
CA PHE A 306 -11.14 18.82 -3.96
C PHE A 306 -11.04 17.99 -5.26
N ILE A 307 -12.15 17.42 -5.72
CA ILE A 307 -12.22 16.70 -7.00
C ILE A 307 -11.92 17.65 -8.17
N HIS A 308 -12.45 18.87 -8.15
CA HIS A 308 -12.16 19.87 -9.18
C HIS A 308 -10.68 20.23 -9.21
N TYR A 309 -10.05 20.43 -8.06
CA TYR A 309 -8.63 20.72 -7.97
C TYR A 309 -7.76 19.55 -8.49
N ASP A 310 -7.99 18.34 -8.00
CA ASP A 310 -7.25 17.13 -8.43
C ASP A 310 -7.45 16.85 -9.93
N ILE A 311 -8.67 17.05 -10.43
CA ILE A 311 -9.00 16.88 -11.83
C ILE A 311 -8.30 17.94 -12.69
N HIS A 312 -8.31 19.20 -12.28
CA HIS A 312 -7.66 20.31 -13.00
C HIS A 312 -6.14 20.13 -13.04
N THR A 313 -5.53 19.71 -11.93
CA THR A 313 -4.09 19.42 -11.86
C THR A 313 -3.69 18.29 -12.81
N THR A 314 -4.55 17.27 -12.97
CA THR A 314 -4.32 16.15 -13.91
C THR A 314 -4.40 16.59 -15.37
N GLU A 315 -5.32 17.48 -15.71
CA GLU A 315 -5.44 18.02 -17.06
C GLU A 315 -4.20 18.82 -17.46
N ILE A 316 -3.71 19.65 -16.57
CA ILE A 316 -2.48 20.43 -16.80
C ILE A 316 -1.27 19.51 -16.98
N ASN A 317 -1.21 18.40 -16.22
CA ASN A 317 -0.07 17.48 -16.23
C ASN A 317 -0.14 16.42 -17.34
N SER A 318 -1.30 16.19 -17.98
CA SER A 318 -1.47 15.15 -18.99
C SER A 318 -2.38 15.55 -20.15
N GLY A 319 -1.81 16.22 -21.16
CA GLY A 319 -2.53 16.60 -22.38
C GLY A 319 -3.20 15.41 -23.12
N TRP A 320 -2.80 14.17 -22.82
CA TRP A 320 -3.46 12.99 -23.35
C TRP A 320 -4.79 12.68 -22.63
N VAL A 321 -4.81 12.80 -21.31
CA VAL A 321 -6.04 12.64 -20.51
C VAL A 321 -7.08 13.68 -20.92
N GLU A 322 -6.65 14.95 -21.06
CA GLU A 322 -7.52 16.03 -21.53
C GLU A 322 -8.14 15.72 -22.90
N LYS A 323 -7.33 15.25 -23.84
CA LYS A 323 -7.82 14.86 -25.18
C LYS A 323 -8.89 13.77 -25.10
N VAL A 324 -8.65 12.70 -24.33
CA VAL A 324 -9.61 11.59 -24.20
C VAL A 324 -10.89 12.05 -23.51
N VAL A 325 -10.77 12.85 -22.45
CA VAL A 325 -11.94 13.42 -21.75
C VAL A 325 -12.76 14.31 -22.68
N GLY A 326 -12.11 15.11 -23.56
CA GLY A 326 -12.79 15.88 -24.60
C GLY A 326 -13.56 15.01 -25.61
N GLU A 327 -13.01 13.84 -25.96
CA GLU A 327 -13.66 12.89 -26.91
C GLU A 327 -14.85 12.15 -26.28
N ILE A 328 -14.79 11.75 -25.00
CA ILE A 328 -15.87 10.98 -24.33
C ILE A 328 -16.97 11.87 -23.73
N GLY A 329 -16.70 13.15 -23.55
CA GLY A 329 -17.58 14.11 -22.89
C GLY A 329 -17.34 14.21 -21.38
N GLY A 330 -17.42 15.44 -20.87
CA GLY A 330 -17.09 15.77 -19.47
C GLY A 330 -17.89 15.00 -18.41
N GLN A 331 -19.10 14.54 -18.75
CA GLN A 331 -19.95 13.73 -17.86
C GLN A 331 -19.34 12.36 -17.51
N PHE A 332 -18.50 11.79 -18.39
CA PHE A 332 -17.84 10.49 -18.16
C PHE A 332 -16.42 10.63 -17.58
N ARG A 333 -15.97 11.85 -17.33
CA ARG A 333 -14.63 12.16 -16.86
C ARG A 333 -14.25 11.38 -15.58
N ALA A 334 -15.08 11.43 -14.55
CA ALA A 334 -14.80 10.75 -13.28
C ALA A 334 -14.69 9.23 -13.45
N VAL A 335 -15.53 8.63 -14.31
CA VAL A 335 -15.48 7.20 -14.61
C VAL A 335 -14.18 6.86 -15.35
N PHE A 336 -13.81 7.66 -16.34
CA PHE A 336 -12.56 7.47 -17.08
C PHE A 336 -11.34 7.57 -16.15
N LEU A 337 -11.28 8.61 -15.32
CA LEU A 337 -10.17 8.80 -14.37
C LEU A 337 -10.07 7.67 -13.35
N ALA A 338 -11.21 7.16 -12.86
CA ALA A 338 -11.21 6.02 -11.96
C ALA A 338 -10.65 4.75 -12.64
N VAL A 339 -11.11 4.44 -13.85
CA VAL A 339 -10.60 3.28 -14.63
C VAL A 339 -9.12 3.45 -14.95
N TYR A 340 -8.72 4.63 -15.41
CA TYR A 340 -7.33 4.96 -15.72
C TYR A 340 -6.44 4.85 -14.47
N GLY A 341 -6.88 5.40 -13.34
CA GLY A 341 -6.16 5.33 -12.06
C GLY A 341 -5.99 3.89 -11.54
N ILE A 342 -6.99 3.01 -11.75
CA ILE A 342 -6.85 1.58 -11.40
C ILE A 342 -5.70 0.92 -12.19
N THR A 343 -5.48 1.32 -13.44
CA THR A 343 -4.41 0.76 -14.28
C THR A 343 -3.02 1.31 -13.95
N GLN A 344 -2.93 2.37 -13.15
CA GLN A 344 -1.66 3.01 -12.79
C GLN A 344 -0.83 2.22 -11.77
N PRO A 345 0.50 2.15 -11.91
CA PRO A 345 1.31 2.65 -13.04
C PRO A 345 1.12 1.75 -14.28
N VAL A 346 0.84 2.35 -15.44
CA VAL A 346 0.51 1.60 -16.68
C VAL A 346 1.75 0.90 -17.21
N LEU A 347 1.84 -0.42 -17.01
CA LEU A 347 3.00 -1.22 -17.41
C LEU A 347 3.39 -1.05 -18.89
N PRO A 348 2.46 -1.13 -19.88
CA PRO A 348 2.80 -0.88 -21.27
C PRO A 348 3.40 0.51 -21.54
N ALA A 349 2.88 1.55 -20.88
CA ALA A 349 3.41 2.90 -21.03
C ALA A 349 4.86 2.99 -20.57
N ILE A 350 5.15 2.46 -19.38
CA ILE A 350 6.48 2.53 -18.77
C ILE A 350 7.51 1.75 -19.58
N LEU A 351 7.13 0.59 -20.14
CA LEU A 351 8.04 -0.23 -20.94
C LEU A 351 8.52 0.51 -22.20
N PHE A 352 7.66 1.28 -22.86
CA PHE A 352 7.94 1.86 -24.18
C PHE A 352 8.23 3.37 -24.15
N TYR A 353 7.95 4.07 -23.05
CA TYR A 353 8.24 5.49 -22.93
C TYR A 353 9.76 5.77 -22.99
N ARG A 354 10.16 6.66 -23.91
CA ARG A 354 11.59 6.93 -24.21
C ARG A 354 12.27 7.99 -23.32
N PRO A 355 11.59 9.05 -22.88
CA PRO A 355 12.29 10.18 -22.26
C PRO A 355 12.71 9.98 -20.80
N THR A 356 12.49 8.84 -20.20
CA THR A 356 12.87 8.59 -18.80
C THR A 356 14.33 8.18 -18.66
N THR A 357 14.98 8.66 -17.59
CA THR A 357 16.30 8.15 -17.21
C THR A 357 16.21 6.67 -16.88
N VAL A 358 17.33 5.95 -16.96
CA VAL A 358 17.41 4.50 -16.68
C VAL A 358 16.89 4.20 -15.27
N TYR A 359 17.21 5.04 -14.29
CA TYR A 359 16.77 4.90 -12.91
C TYR A 359 15.24 4.93 -12.80
N TRP A 360 14.59 5.97 -13.33
CA TRP A 360 13.14 6.14 -13.28
C TRP A 360 12.40 5.05 -14.05
N LYS A 361 12.98 4.61 -15.17
CA LYS A 361 12.43 3.49 -15.93
C LYS A 361 12.47 2.18 -15.12
N ALA A 362 13.58 1.90 -14.45
CA ALA A 362 13.72 0.70 -13.61
C ALA A 362 12.74 0.72 -12.43
N VAL A 363 12.63 1.85 -11.71
CA VAL A 363 11.67 2.03 -10.61
C VAL A 363 10.22 1.92 -11.12
N GLY A 364 9.90 2.54 -12.25
CA GLY A 364 8.58 2.46 -12.86
C GLY A 364 8.18 1.04 -13.24
N ILE A 365 9.08 0.28 -13.91
CA ILE A 365 8.85 -1.12 -14.25
C ILE A 365 8.67 -1.97 -12.99
N PHE A 366 9.53 -1.81 -11.99
CA PHE A 366 9.43 -2.52 -10.72
C PHE A 366 8.06 -2.33 -10.06
N ARG A 367 7.58 -1.09 -9.99
CA ARG A 367 6.26 -0.75 -9.43
C ARG A 367 5.11 -1.34 -10.25
N ALA A 368 5.14 -1.14 -11.57
CA ALA A 368 4.09 -1.61 -12.46
C ALA A 368 3.98 -3.14 -12.45
N VAL A 369 5.09 -3.86 -12.55
CA VAL A 369 5.11 -5.34 -12.47
C VAL A 369 4.48 -5.82 -11.16
N GLY A 370 4.79 -5.17 -10.02
CA GLY A 370 4.20 -5.53 -8.74
C GLY A 370 2.68 -5.38 -8.70
N TRP A 371 2.14 -4.31 -9.29
CA TRP A 371 0.69 -4.10 -9.36
C TRP A 371 0.01 -5.11 -10.28
N TYR A 372 0.50 -5.25 -11.52
CA TYR A 372 -0.07 -6.17 -12.50
C TYR A 372 0.05 -7.64 -12.05
N ALA A 373 1.11 -8.03 -11.36
CA ALA A 373 1.19 -9.36 -10.77
C ALA A 373 0.13 -9.64 -9.68
N MET A 374 -0.45 -8.60 -9.08
CA MET A 374 -1.44 -8.72 -8.01
C MET A 374 -2.89 -8.59 -8.50
N VAL A 375 -3.12 -7.75 -9.51
CA VAL A 375 -4.45 -7.37 -10.02
C VAL A 375 -5.36 -8.55 -10.31
N PRO A 376 -5.00 -9.58 -11.11
CA PRO A 376 -5.93 -10.64 -11.47
C PRO A 376 -6.38 -11.48 -10.28
N PHE A 377 -5.49 -11.71 -9.32
CA PHE A 377 -5.81 -12.42 -8.09
C PHE A 377 -6.72 -11.60 -7.16
N LEU A 378 -6.44 -10.30 -7.06
CA LEU A 378 -7.22 -9.37 -6.26
C LEU A 378 -8.66 -9.26 -6.80
N PHE A 379 -8.83 -8.96 -8.08
CA PHE A 379 -10.16 -8.84 -8.68
C PHE A 379 -10.90 -10.19 -8.68
N TYR A 380 -10.23 -11.29 -8.98
CA TYR A 380 -10.82 -12.61 -8.82
C TYR A 380 -11.34 -12.82 -7.38
N ALA A 381 -10.55 -12.46 -6.37
CA ALA A 381 -10.94 -12.60 -4.97
C ALA A 381 -12.20 -11.78 -4.65
N LEU A 382 -12.24 -10.49 -5.06
CA LEU A 382 -13.35 -9.59 -4.79
C LEU A 382 -14.68 -10.12 -5.35
N PHE A 383 -14.66 -10.73 -6.54
CA PHE A 383 -15.84 -11.36 -7.14
C PHE A 383 -16.15 -12.76 -6.57
N SER A 384 -15.14 -13.49 -6.09
CA SER A 384 -15.31 -14.84 -5.56
C SER A 384 -15.91 -14.89 -4.15
N VAL A 385 -15.96 -13.78 -3.43
CA VAL A 385 -16.58 -13.67 -2.10
C VAL A 385 -18.01 -14.20 -2.08
N PHE A 386 -18.79 -13.95 -3.14
CA PHE A 386 -20.18 -14.41 -3.27
C PHE A 386 -20.32 -15.93 -3.31
N ARG A 387 -19.24 -16.66 -3.59
CA ARG A 387 -19.20 -18.13 -3.72
C ARG A 387 -18.85 -18.83 -2.39
N VAL A 388 -18.53 -18.07 -1.36
CA VAL A 388 -18.27 -18.61 -0.01
C VAL A 388 -19.58 -19.12 0.59
N LYS A 389 -19.56 -20.39 1.04
CA LYS A 389 -20.77 -21.06 1.56
C LYS A 389 -21.18 -20.54 2.94
N ASP A 390 -20.20 -20.39 3.83
CA ASP A 390 -20.47 -19.88 5.18
C ASP A 390 -20.94 -18.42 5.13
N ARG A 391 -22.14 -18.19 5.66
CA ARG A 391 -22.79 -16.88 5.61
C ARG A 391 -22.03 -15.82 6.38
N LYS A 392 -21.47 -16.19 7.54
CA LYS A 392 -20.77 -15.23 8.40
C LYS A 392 -19.44 -14.82 7.76
N GLU A 393 -18.67 -15.80 7.29
CA GLU A 393 -17.41 -15.56 6.59
C GLU A 393 -17.64 -14.76 5.30
N ARG A 394 -18.66 -15.14 4.52
CA ARG A 394 -19.04 -14.39 3.31
C ARG A 394 -19.38 -12.93 3.61
N SER A 395 -20.14 -12.65 4.68
CA SER A 395 -20.51 -11.28 5.05
C SER A 395 -19.28 -10.46 5.44
N LEU A 396 -18.35 -11.06 6.20
CA LEU A 396 -17.11 -10.41 6.61
C LEU A 396 -16.22 -10.12 5.39
N LEU A 397 -16.04 -11.10 4.53
CA LEU A 397 -15.27 -10.93 3.30
C LEU A 397 -15.91 -9.90 2.37
N LEU A 398 -17.25 -9.89 2.25
CA LEU A 398 -17.96 -8.93 1.41
C LEU A 398 -17.76 -7.49 1.88
N VAL A 399 -17.89 -7.23 3.18
CA VAL A 399 -17.68 -5.88 3.75
C VAL A 399 -16.24 -5.42 3.50
N ASN A 400 -15.27 -6.30 3.72
CA ASN A 400 -13.87 -5.98 3.45
C ASN A 400 -13.59 -5.80 1.94
N ALA A 401 -14.22 -6.60 1.08
CA ALA A 401 -14.11 -6.48 -0.37
C ALA A 401 -14.67 -5.15 -0.87
N LEU A 402 -15.84 -4.74 -0.37
CA LEU A 402 -16.43 -3.44 -0.70
C LEU A 402 -15.58 -2.29 -0.22
N PHE A 403 -14.99 -2.40 0.97
CA PHE A 403 -14.04 -1.41 1.47
C PHE A 403 -12.80 -1.30 0.57
N VAL A 404 -12.20 -2.43 0.18
CA VAL A 404 -11.03 -2.45 -0.71
C VAL A 404 -11.36 -1.86 -2.08
N LEU A 405 -12.50 -2.24 -2.68
CA LEU A 405 -12.95 -1.65 -3.94
C LEU A 405 -13.18 -0.13 -3.81
N GLY A 406 -13.85 0.30 -2.75
CA GLY A 406 -14.06 1.72 -2.46
C GLY A 406 -12.74 2.46 -2.26
N TRP A 407 -11.78 1.87 -1.56
CA TRP A 407 -10.46 2.47 -1.36
C TRP A 407 -9.65 2.57 -2.65
N ILE A 408 -9.65 1.52 -3.48
CA ILE A 408 -9.02 1.55 -4.81
C ILE A 408 -9.66 2.66 -5.66
N PHE A 409 -10.98 2.78 -5.65
CA PHE A 409 -11.72 3.79 -6.40
C PHE A 409 -11.36 5.21 -5.92
N VAL A 410 -11.40 5.46 -4.60
CA VAL A 410 -11.02 6.75 -4.01
C VAL A 410 -9.57 7.10 -4.32
N SER A 411 -8.66 6.12 -4.20
CA SER A 411 -7.24 6.31 -4.54
C SER A 411 -7.06 6.68 -6.02
N SER A 412 -7.86 6.07 -6.91
CA SER A 412 -7.80 6.33 -8.35
C SER A 412 -8.33 7.70 -8.75
N LEU A 413 -9.34 8.20 -8.04
CA LEU A 413 -9.88 9.55 -8.26
C LEU A 413 -8.97 10.64 -7.68
N ARG A 414 -8.38 10.36 -6.52
CA ARG A 414 -7.46 11.27 -5.87
C ARG A 414 -6.16 11.33 -6.67
N ALA A 415 -5.69 12.43 -7.07
CA ALA A 415 -4.53 12.60 -7.95
C ALA A 415 -4.79 12.30 -9.45
N GLY A 416 -6.04 12.18 -9.85
CA GLY A 416 -6.47 12.24 -11.26
C GLY A 416 -5.80 11.28 -12.23
N GLY A 417 -5.37 10.10 -11.78
CA GLY A 417 -4.70 9.15 -12.65
C GLY A 417 -3.17 9.30 -12.71
N ASP A 418 -2.57 10.05 -11.78
CA ASP A 418 -1.12 10.15 -11.71
C ASP A 418 -0.45 8.81 -11.36
N GLN A 419 0.63 8.49 -12.08
CA GLN A 419 1.34 7.22 -11.92
C GLN A 419 2.12 7.11 -10.59
N TRP A 420 2.31 8.22 -9.86
CA TRP A 420 3.00 8.26 -8.59
C TRP A 420 2.03 8.32 -7.42
N ASP A 421 1.07 9.24 -7.47
CA ASP A 421 0.18 9.49 -6.35
C ASP A 421 -0.92 8.43 -6.19
N ASN A 422 -1.52 7.92 -7.28
CA ASN A 422 -2.54 6.86 -7.15
C ASN A 422 -2.04 5.62 -6.43
N PRO A 423 -0.90 5.03 -6.80
CA PRO A 423 -0.33 3.89 -6.08
C PRO A 423 0.06 4.24 -4.64
N ARG A 424 0.45 5.50 -4.36
CA ARG A 424 0.78 5.99 -3.03
C ARG A 424 -0.40 5.85 -2.07
N TYR A 425 -1.58 6.33 -2.47
CA TYR A 425 -2.77 6.17 -1.62
C TYR A 425 -3.22 4.73 -1.53
N ARG A 426 -3.16 3.98 -2.63
CA ARG A 426 -3.57 2.58 -2.69
C ARG A 426 -2.73 1.68 -1.77
N VAL A 427 -1.41 1.87 -1.70
CA VAL A 427 -0.50 1.03 -0.90
C VAL A 427 -0.75 1.11 0.59
N ILE A 428 -1.37 2.18 1.09
CA ILE A 428 -1.61 2.37 2.53
C ILE A 428 -2.39 1.17 3.11
N PHE A 429 -3.41 0.67 2.40
CA PHE A 429 -4.18 -0.52 2.81
C PHE A 429 -3.61 -1.83 2.26
N LEU A 430 -2.29 -1.89 2.06
CA LEU A 430 -1.59 -3.10 1.60
C LEU A 430 -1.95 -4.37 2.39
N PRO A 431 -2.15 -4.36 3.72
CA PRO A 431 -2.59 -5.56 4.43
C PRO A 431 -3.86 -6.19 3.84
N TRP A 432 -4.87 -5.38 3.49
CA TRP A 432 -6.10 -5.86 2.87
C TRP A 432 -5.89 -6.32 1.43
N LEU A 433 -5.12 -5.59 0.64
CA LEU A 433 -4.78 -5.97 -0.73
C LEU A 433 -4.02 -7.29 -0.77
N ALA A 434 -3.01 -7.46 0.07
CA ALA A 434 -2.22 -8.67 0.19
C ALA A 434 -3.06 -9.87 0.67
N PHE A 435 -3.95 -9.64 1.63
CA PHE A 435 -4.88 -10.65 2.10
C PHE A 435 -5.79 -11.15 0.97
N PHE A 436 -6.50 -10.26 0.27
CA PHE A 436 -7.41 -10.67 -0.80
C PHE A 436 -6.68 -11.34 -1.95
N THR A 437 -5.50 -10.87 -2.33
CA THR A 437 -4.66 -11.50 -3.36
C THR A 437 -4.30 -12.93 -2.98
N ALA A 438 -3.82 -13.15 -1.76
CA ALA A 438 -3.46 -14.48 -1.26
C ALA A 438 -4.70 -15.39 -1.09
N TRP A 439 -5.78 -14.83 -0.54
CA TRP A 439 -7.05 -15.56 -0.37
C TRP A 439 -7.62 -15.99 -1.73
N GLY A 440 -7.62 -15.09 -2.72
CA GLY A 440 -8.09 -15.40 -4.07
C GLY A 440 -7.31 -16.53 -4.72
N TYR A 441 -5.99 -16.48 -4.64
CA TYR A 441 -5.12 -17.55 -5.13
C TYR A 441 -5.42 -18.89 -4.45
N CYS A 442 -5.46 -18.94 -3.11
CA CYS A 442 -5.71 -20.15 -2.36
C CYS A 442 -7.14 -20.68 -2.60
N PHE A 443 -8.14 -19.79 -2.68
CA PHE A 443 -9.51 -20.16 -2.98
C PHE A 443 -9.63 -20.79 -4.37
N ALA A 444 -9.06 -20.14 -5.39
CA ALA A 444 -9.07 -20.67 -6.75
C ALA A 444 -8.42 -22.06 -6.85
N ARG A 445 -7.25 -22.25 -6.18
CA ARG A 445 -6.57 -23.55 -6.15
C ARG A 445 -7.39 -24.63 -5.45
N ARG A 446 -8.04 -24.28 -4.32
CA ARG A 446 -8.84 -25.24 -3.53
C ARG A 446 -10.03 -25.79 -4.30
N ILE A 447 -10.71 -24.92 -5.06
CA ILE A 447 -11.89 -25.32 -5.85
C ILE A 447 -11.57 -25.61 -7.32
N LYS A 448 -10.28 -25.57 -7.71
CA LYS A 448 -9.81 -25.76 -9.09
C LYS A 448 -10.55 -24.86 -10.09
N ASP A 449 -10.64 -23.57 -9.78
CA ASP A 449 -11.44 -22.60 -10.50
C ASP A 449 -10.71 -21.98 -11.69
N TRP A 450 -11.20 -22.25 -12.88
CA TRP A 450 -10.68 -21.67 -14.12
C TRP A 450 -11.00 -20.19 -14.32
N TRP A 451 -11.84 -19.60 -13.47
CA TRP A 451 -12.12 -18.16 -13.54
C TRP A 451 -10.88 -17.32 -13.23
N LEU A 452 -10.00 -17.79 -12.36
CA LEU A 452 -8.72 -17.09 -12.13
C LEU A 452 -7.87 -17.00 -13.39
N LEU A 453 -7.79 -18.10 -14.18
CA LEU A 453 -7.07 -18.06 -15.46
C LEU A 453 -7.69 -17.05 -16.43
N ARG A 454 -9.02 -16.90 -16.45
CA ARG A 454 -9.69 -15.90 -17.30
C ARG A 454 -9.31 -14.48 -16.90
N TRP A 455 -9.26 -14.17 -15.61
CA TRP A 455 -8.78 -12.87 -15.15
C TRP A 455 -7.33 -12.58 -15.59
N ILE A 456 -6.44 -13.57 -15.47
CA ILE A 456 -5.05 -13.46 -15.97
C ILE A 456 -5.02 -13.24 -17.49
N LEU A 457 -5.83 -13.99 -18.26
CA LEU A 457 -5.89 -13.82 -19.72
C LEU A 457 -6.45 -12.45 -20.13
N ILE A 458 -7.45 -11.92 -19.43
CA ILE A 458 -7.99 -10.58 -19.68
C ILE A 458 -6.91 -9.52 -19.44
N GLU A 459 -6.14 -9.65 -18.37
CA GLU A 459 -5.01 -8.74 -18.10
C GLU A 459 -3.93 -8.85 -19.17
N LEU A 460 -3.57 -10.05 -19.61
CA LEU A 460 -2.61 -10.25 -20.70
C LEU A 460 -3.09 -9.65 -22.02
N VAL A 461 -4.40 -9.73 -22.33
CA VAL A 461 -5.00 -9.04 -23.47
C VAL A 461 -4.82 -7.53 -23.34
N PHE A 462 -5.11 -6.95 -22.17
CA PHE A 462 -4.89 -5.54 -21.91
C PHE A 462 -3.43 -5.15 -22.12
N ILE A 463 -2.50 -5.86 -21.49
CA ILE A 463 -1.06 -5.61 -21.60
C ILE A 463 -0.61 -5.73 -23.06
N GLY A 464 -1.03 -6.76 -23.78
CA GLY A 464 -0.62 -7.01 -25.17
C GLY A 464 -1.06 -5.91 -26.12
N PHE A 465 -2.35 -5.56 -26.13
CA PHE A 465 -2.87 -4.53 -27.03
C PHE A 465 -2.37 -3.13 -26.70
N PHE A 466 -2.28 -2.76 -25.42
CA PHE A 466 -1.70 -1.47 -25.06
C PHE A 466 -0.19 -1.42 -25.28
N SER A 467 0.54 -2.54 -25.11
CA SER A 467 1.95 -2.62 -25.48
C SER A 467 2.15 -2.34 -26.96
N GLN A 468 1.34 -2.98 -27.83
CA GLN A 468 1.35 -2.71 -29.27
C GLN A 468 1.03 -1.23 -29.57
N TRP A 469 0.02 -0.66 -28.90
CA TRP A 469 -0.39 0.73 -29.10
C TRP A 469 0.71 1.72 -28.67
N TYR A 470 1.33 1.54 -27.48
CA TYR A 470 2.43 2.39 -27.02
C TYR A 470 3.69 2.22 -27.85
N PHE A 471 4.03 0.97 -28.22
CA PHE A 471 5.17 0.68 -29.07
C PHE A 471 5.02 1.36 -30.43
N SER A 472 3.87 1.23 -31.09
CA SER A 472 3.60 1.88 -32.38
C SER A 472 3.57 3.41 -32.31
N ARG A 473 3.32 4.00 -31.16
CA ARG A 473 3.36 5.45 -30.96
C ARG A 473 4.79 6.01 -31.00
N TYR A 474 5.76 5.26 -30.50
CA TYR A 474 7.14 5.68 -30.41
C TYR A 474 8.02 5.11 -31.54
N TYR A 475 7.54 4.09 -32.23
CA TYR A 475 8.23 3.36 -33.30
C TYR A 475 7.30 3.17 -34.51
N ALA A 476 6.72 4.28 -34.98
CA ALA A 476 5.68 4.27 -36.03
C ALA A 476 6.14 3.65 -37.36
N ASP A 477 7.45 3.71 -37.65
CA ASP A 477 8.05 3.17 -38.88
C ASP A 477 8.14 1.64 -38.90
N VAL A 478 7.95 0.98 -37.74
CA VAL A 478 8.17 -0.47 -37.60
C VAL A 478 6.85 -1.24 -37.51
N ILE A 479 5.83 -0.66 -36.89
CA ILE A 479 4.55 -1.35 -36.60
C ILE A 479 3.35 -0.46 -36.91
N HIS A 480 2.32 -1.04 -37.56
CA HIS A 480 1.06 -0.36 -37.82
C HIS A 480 0.40 0.13 -36.53
N ARG A 481 0.07 1.41 -36.49
CA ARG A 481 -0.58 2.05 -35.35
C ARG A 481 -2.10 1.89 -35.42
N PHE A 482 -2.70 1.21 -34.44
CA PHE A 482 -4.14 1.26 -34.25
C PHE A 482 -4.57 2.58 -33.61
N PRO A 483 -5.69 3.17 -34.04
CA PRO A 483 -6.33 4.25 -33.30
C PRO A 483 -6.68 3.79 -31.88
N PHE A 484 -6.63 4.72 -30.92
CA PHE A 484 -6.88 4.41 -29.51
C PHE A 484 -8.19 3.64 -29.30
N TRP A 485 -9.29 4.12 -29.86
CA TRP A 485 -10.60 3.48 -29.71
C TRP A 485 -10.69 2.09 -30.34
N LYS A 486 -9.99 1.84 -31.44
CA LYS A 486 -9.89 0.48 -31.99
C LYS A 486 -9.15 -0.45 -31.05
N THR A 487 -8.06 0.02 -30.43
CA THR A 487 -7.33 -0.75 -29.40
C THR A 487 -8.22 -1.07 -28.21
N VAL A 488 -8.96 -0.09 -27.69
CA VAL A 488 -9.93 -0.30 -26.60
C VAL A 488 -11.02 -1.30 -27.02
N THR A 489 -11.57 -1.16 -28.23
CA THR A 489 -12.58 -2.10 -28.76
C THR A 489 -12.04 -3.53 -28.82
N TYR A 490 -10.84 -3.75 -29.32
CA TYR A 490 -10.23 -5.08 -29.36
C TYR A 490 -10.03 -5.66 -27.96
N ILE A 491 -9.56 -4.86 -27.00
CA ILE A 491 -9.43 -5.28 -25.60
C ILE A 491 -10.80 -5.71 -25.05
N VAL A 492 -11.83 -4.89 -25.23
CA VAL A 492 -13.18 -5.17 -24.72
C VAL A 492 -13.75 -6.43 -25.35
N VAL A 493 -13.65 -6.57 -26.68
CA VAL A 493 -14.19 -7.74 -27.41
C VAL A 493 -13.45 -9.02 -27.00
N CYS A 494 -12.12 -9.02 -27.00
CA CYS A 494 -11.34 -10.20 -26.58
C CYS A 494 -11.60 -10.56 -25.12
N SER A 495 -11.70 -9.58 -24.24
CA SER A 495 -12.02 -9.80 -22.82
C SER A 495 -13.44 -10.36 -22.65
N ALA A 496 -14.41 -9.84 -23.39
CA ALA A 496 -15.79 -10.36 -23.38
C ALA A 496 -15.87 -11.81 -23.87
N VAL A 497 -15.13 -12.16 -24.93
CA VAL A 497 -15.04 -13.54 -25.43
C VAL A 497 -14.45 -14.46 -24.35
N ILE A 498 -13.31 -14.08 -23.75
CA ILE A 498 -12.69 -14.86 -22.66
C ILE A 498 -13.68 -15.04 -21.50
N PHE A 499 -14.35 -13.97 -21.10
CA PHE A 499 -15.35 -14.01 -20.02
C PHE A 499 -16.52 -14.94 -20.36
N ALA A 500 -17.06 -14.86 -21.59
CA ALA A 500 -18.18 -15.68 -22.07
C ALA A 500 -17.85 -17.19 -22.06
N THR A 501 -16.59 -17.60 -22.29
CA THR A 501 -16.19 -19.01 -22.21
C THR A 501 -16.45 -19.61 -20.82
N GLY A 502 -16.53 -18.79 -19.78
CA GLY A 502 -16.83 -19.21 -18.40
C GLY A 502 -18.26 -19.76 -18.23
N PHE A 503 -19.19 -19.27 -19.03
CA PHE A 503 -20.59 -19.69 -18.99
C PHE A 503 -20.87 -20.85 -19.96
N ILE A 504 -20.14 -20.97 -21.07
CA ILE A 504 -20.32 -22.01 -22.08
C ILE A 504 -19.88 -23.38 -21.55
N HIS A 505 -18.75 -23.47 -20.85
CA HIS A 505 -18.19 -24.73 -20.35
C HIS A 505 -19.17 -25.53 -19.45
N PRO A 506 -19.84 -24.95 -18.44
CA PRO A 506 -20.82 -25.68 -17.64
C PRO A 506 -22.07 -26.08 -18.43
N LEU A 507 -22.49 -25.28 -19.42
CA LEU A 507 -23.63 -25.60 -20.29
C LEU A 507 -23.33 -26.82 -21.17
N VAL A 508 -22.17 -26.88 -21.81
CA VAL A 508 -21.74 -28.01 -22.64
C VAL A 508 -21.61 -29.30 -21.78
N LYS A 509 -21.07 -29.18 -20.54
CA LYS A 509 -21.00 -30.32 -19.63
C LYS A 509 -22.39 -30.84 -19.25
N LYS A 510 -23.34 -29.94 -19.00
CA LYS A 510 -24.73 -30.30 -18.66
C LYS A 510 -25.47 -30.98 -19.85
N ILE A 511 -25.23 -30.51 -21.05
CA ILE A 511 -25.79 -31.11 -22.28
C ILE A 511 -25.20 -32.51 -22.53
N ARG A 512 -23.89 -32.70 -22.31
CA ARG A 512 -23.26 -34.04 -22.45
C ARG A 512 -23.76 -35.03 -21.40
N SER A 513 -23.84 -34.61 -20.13
CA SER A 513 -24.33 -35.48 -19.06
C SER A 513 -25.83 -35.81 -19.17
N GLY A 514 -26.63 -34.98 -19.83
CA GLY A 514 -28.05 -35.25 -20.12
C GLY A 514 -28.27 -36.21 -21.29
N LYS A 515 -27.27 -36.39 -22.17
CA LYS A 515 -27.32 -37.37 -23.24
C LYS A 515 -26.93 -38.80 -22.81
N ASP A 516 -26.09 -38.91 -21.77
CA ASP A 516 -25.63 -40.22 -21.27
C ASP A 516 -26.58 -40.84 -20.22
N GLY A 517 -27.64 -40.12 -19.81
CA GLY A 517 -28.66 -40.59 -18.88
C GLY A 517 -29.98 -41.02 -19.54
N GLY A 518 -30.04 -41.07 -20.88
CA GLY A 518 -31.24 -41.35 -21.66
C GLY A 518 -31.14 -42.60 -22.55
N SER A 519 -30.25 -43.56 -22.23
CA SER A 519 -30.17 -44.88 -22.95
C SER A 519 -30.46 -46.00 -22.00
#